data_b59d5eb680f91e0eddc34b3b0992a062
#
_entry.id   b59d5eb680f91e0eddc34b3b0992a062
#
_cell.length_a   1.000
_cell.length_b   1.000
_cell.length_c   1.000
_cell.angle_alpha   90.00
_cell.angle_beta   90.00
_cell.angle_gamma   90.00
#
_symmetry.space_group_name_H-M   'P 1'
#
loop_
_entity.id
_entity.type
_entity.pdbx_description
1 polymer ?
#
loop_
_entity_poly.entity_id
_entity_poly.type
_entity_poly.pdbx_seq_one_letter_code
_entity_poly.pdbx_strand_id
1 'polypeptide(L)'
;GLWWSLAIIISCGTIAGALIPEFTKMFTSSSSRHCEETVNASKQGGASLNILSGFVAGNFSAFWLGLVIAFLMFVAYMVSRNAAVVALMPDEFKFAAPVFAFGLVAFGFLGMGPVTIAVDSFGPVSDNAQSIYELSLIETRPDVKQIVKKEYGIEPDFEMAKHFLEAGDGAGNTFKATAKPVLIGTAVVGATTMVFGIIILLEGLFGHVMEHLSLVQPTIILGLIMGGAVIYWFTGSSTQAVTTGAYQAVVYIKKNINLDKAEASIQDSKEVVKICTQYAQKGMINIFIVIFFMCLALAFINPYFFIGYLIGIAFFGLFQAIFMANAGGCWDNGKKIVEVDLKMKNTPLHEASVCLLYTSPSPRDS
;
A
#
# COMPACT_ATOMS: atom_id res chain seq x y z
N GLY A 1 5.55 10.12 36.51
CA GLY A 1 4.53 9.16 36.93
C GLY A 1 4.12 8.25 35.76
N LEU A 2 3.56 7.08 36.05
CA LEU A 2 3.19 6.05 35.10
C LEU A 2 2.40 6.57 33.88
N TRP A 3 1.38 7.37 34.12
CA TRP A 3 0.51 7.89 33.06
C TRP A 3 1.25 8.74 32.01
N TRP A 4 2.28 9.47 32.39
CA TRP A 4 3.12 10.20 31.44
C TRP A 4 3.91 9.25 30.55
N SER A 5 4.48 8.18 31.11
CA SER A 5 5.20 7.18 30.34
C SER A 5 4.28 6.50 29.32
N LEU A 6 3.08 6.10 29.73
CA LEU A 6 2.09 5.49 28.82
C LEU A 6 1.63 6.49 27.76
N ALA A 7 1.38 7.75 28.14
CA ALA A 7 1.00 8.79 27.19
C ALA A 7 2.07 9.03 26.11
N ILE A 8 3.35 9.10 26.50
CA ILE A 8 4.45 9.27 25.54
C ILE A 8 4.53 8.08 24.58
N ILE A 9 4.41 6.85 25.10
CA ILE A 9 4.48 5.64 24.27
C ILE A 9 3.33 5.62 23.24
N ILE A 10 2.09 5.88 23.66
CA ILE A 10 0.94 5.94 22.75
C ILE A 10 1.11 7.08 21.74
N SER A 11 1.61 8.25 22.21
CA SER A 11 1.88 9.39 21.31
C SER A 11 2.91 9.07 20.23
N CYS A 12 3.89 8.21 20.47
CA CYS A 12 4.81 7.76 19.43
C CYS A 12 4.06 7.10 18.27
N GLY A 13 3.04 6.28 18.53
CA GLY A 13 2.21 5.67 17.51
C GLY A 13 1.37 6.71 16.75
N THR A 14 0.74 7.63 17.46
CA THR A 14 -0.06 8.71 16.84
C THR A 14 0.81 9.63 15.97
N ILE A 15 2.01 9.99 16.46
CA ILE A 15 2.98 10.79 15.70
C ILE A 15 3.44 10.04 14.46
N ALA A 16 3.70 8.74 14.56
CA ALA A 16 4.04 7.91 13.40
C ALA A 16 2.91 7.94 12.35
N GLY A 17 1.66 7.78 12.80
CA GLY A 17 0.46 7.86 11.94
C GLY A 17 0.31 9.21 11.23
N ALA A 18 0.83 10.30 11.82
CA ALA A 18 0.84 11.62 11.20
C ALA A 18 2.07 11.86 10.30
N LEU A 19 3.26 11.41 10.70
CA LEU A 19 4.50 11.64 9.96
C LEU A 19 4.61 10.77 8.70
N ILE A 20 4.19 9.51 8.76
CA ILE A 20 4.29 8.59 7.62
C ILE A 20 3.60 9.14 6.37
N PRO A 21 2.37 9.68 6.43
CA PRO A 21 1.74 10.34 5.28
C PRO A 21 2.55 11.51 4.72
N GLU A 22 3.12 12.34 5.58
CA GLU A 22 3.92 13.50 5.13
C GLU A 22 5.19 13.07 4.39
N PHE A 23 5.91 12.07 4.92
CA PHE A 23 7.05 11.50 4.21
C PHE A 23 6.62 10.83 2.89
N THR A 24 5.50 10.12 2.87
CA THR A 24 4.99 9.49 1.65
C THR A 24 4.68 10.53 0.56
N LYS A 25 4.09 11.67 0.91
CA LYS A 25 3.85 12.78 -0.04
C LYS A 25 5.13 13.28 -0.70
N MET A 26 6.26 13.30 0.01
CA MET A 26 7.54 13.71 -0.57
C MET A 26 7.99 12.82 -1.74
N PHE A 27 7.48 11.59 -1.83
CA PHE A 27 7.83 10.64 -2.89
C PHE A 27 6.72 10.45 -3.93
N THR A 28 5.47 10.68 -3.55
CA THR A 28 4.31 10.26 -4.36
C THR A 28 3.43 11.41 -4.83
N SER A 29 3.52 12.61 -4.25
CA SER A 29 2.72 13.75 -4.68
C SER A 29 3.05 14.16 -6.13
N SER A 30 2.07 14.64 -6.89
CA SER A 30 2.28 15.20 -8.22
C SER A 30 3.24 16.41 -8.23
N SER A 31 3.37 17.12 -7.11
CA SER A 31 4.37 18.19 -6.91
C SER A 31 5.72 17.68 -6.37
N SER A 32 5.90 16.37 -6.23
CA SER A 32 7.13 15.77 -5.71
C SER A 32 8.22 15.76 -6.77
N ARG A 33 9.46 16.09 -6.34
CA ARG A 33 10.64 15.98 -7.19
C ARG A 33 10.81 14.58 -7.79
N HIS A 34 10.47 13.53 -7.05
CA HIS A 34 10.57 12.15 -7.55
C HIS A 34 9.58 11.86 -8.68
N CYS A 35 8.36 12.39 -8.61
CA CYS A 35 7.40 12.28 -9.70
C CYS A 35 7.86 13.07 -10.93
N GLU A 36 8.42 14.27 -10.74
CA GLU A 36 9.01 15.06 -11.84
C GLU A 36 10.22 14.34 -12.46
N GLU A 37 11.10 13.76 -11.65
CA GLU A 37 12.22 12.94 -12.10
C GLU A 37 11.75 11.73 -12.91
N THR A 38 10.65 11.08 -12.51
CA THR A 38 10.04 9.96 -13.24
C THR A 38 9.52 10.40 -14.62
N VAL A 39 8.90 11.58 -14.71
CA VAL A 39 8.49 12.16 -16.00
C VAL A 39 9.69 12.48 -16.87
N ASN A 40 10.73 13.10 -16.32
CA ASN A 40 11.95 13.44 -17.05
C ASN A 40 12.70 12.17 -17.53
N ALA A 41 12.76 11.15 -16.69
CA ALA A 41 13.31 9.85 -17.06
C ALA A 41 12.53 9.23 -18.24
N SER A 42 11.21 9.32 -18.20
CA SER A 42 10.34 8.85 -19.29
C SER A 42 10.57 9.60 -20.60
N LYS A 43 10.84 10.91 -20.54
CA LYS A 43 11.19 11.72 -21.73
C LYS A 43 12.49 11.28 -22.37
N GLN A 44 13.49 10.91 -21.55
CA GLN A 44 14.84 10.59 -22.03
C GLN A 44 14.99 9.15 -22.47
N GLY A 45 14.39 8.20 -21.75
CA GLY A 45 14.61 6.77 -21.97
C GLY A 45 13.34 5.92 -21.99
N GLY A 46 12.18 6.54 -22.16
CA GLY A 46 10.92 5.83 -22.31
C GLY A 46 10.55 5.00 -21.07
N ALA A 47 9.82 3.91 -21.28
CA ALA A 47 9.32 3.04 -20.24
C ALA A 47 10.42 2.46 -19.33
N SER A 48 11.60 2.14 -19.86
CA SER A 48 12.69 1.55 -19.08
C SER A 48 13.20 2.47 -17.98
N LEU A 49 13.44 3.75 -18.30
CA LEU A 49 13.89 4.72 -17.28
C LEU A 49 12.75 5.14 -16.36
N ASN A 50 11.50 5.13 -16.82
CA ASN A 50 10.32 5.31 -15.97
C ASN A 50 10.30 4.25 -14.86
N ILE A 51 10.45 2.97 -15.21
CA ILE A 51 10.50 1.85 -14.25
C ILE A 51 11.58 2.08 -13.20
N LEU A 52 12.80 2.36 -13.63
CA LEU A 52 13.94 2.56 -12.73
C LEU A 52 13.74 3.75 -11.80
N SER A 53 13.20 4.85 -12.30
CA SER A 53 12.93 6.05 -11.48
C SER A 53 11.91 5.79 -10.38
N GLY A 54 10.83 5.08 -10.66
CA GLY A 54 9.86 4.68 -9.63
C GLY A 54 10.45 3.72 -8.60
N PHE A 55 11.33 2.80 -9.01
CA PHE A 55 12.06 1.96 -8.06
C PHE A 55 12.96 2.77 -7.13
N VAL A 56 13.61 3.82 -7.64
CA VAL A 56 14.40 4.74 -6.82
C VAL A 56 13.52 5.41 -5.77
N ALA A 57 12.40 5.99 -6.19
CA ALA A 57 11.43 6.62 -5.28
C ALA A 57 10.92 5.64 -4.21
N GLY A 58 10.53 4.43 -4.61
CA GLY A 58 10.06 3.38 -3.71
C GLY A 58 11.12 2.95 -2.68
N ASN A 59 12.36 2.71 -3.10
CA ASN A 59 13.44 2.31 -2.20
C ASN A 59 13.79 3.40 -1.18
N PHE A 60 13.95 4.65 -1.62
CA PHE A 60 14.23 5.75 -0.69
C PHE A 60 13.07 6.01 0.27
N SER A 61 11.84 5.89 -0.20
CA SER A 61 10.67 6.01 0.69
C SER A 61 10.66 4.93 1.76
N ALA A 62 10.94 3.68 1.41
CA ALA A 62 11.02 2.57 2.36
C ALA A 62 12.14 2.79 3.38
N PHE A 63 13.30 3.32 2.97
CA PHE A 63 14.39 3.67 3.86
C PHE A 63 13.98 4.75 4.88
N TRP A 64 13.45 5.88 4.42
CA TRP A 64 13.09 6.97 5.31
C TRP A 64 11.93 6.62 6.25
N LEU A 65 10.90 5.95 5.74
CA LEU A 65 9.78 5.50 6.57
C LEU A 65 10.23 4.45 7.59
N GLY A 66 11.12 3.56 7.20
CA GLY A 66 11.74 2.60 8.12
C GLY A 66 12.51 3.28 9.25
N LEU A 67 13.26 4.36 8.95
CA LEU A 67 13.95 5.15 9.97
C LEU A 67 12.98 5.85 10.92
N VAL A 68 11.89 6.42 10.42
CA VAL A 68 10.87 7.08 11.27
C VAL A 68 10.24 6.07 12.22
N ILE A 69 9.84 4.90 11.72
CA ILE A 69 9.27 3.83 12.55
C ILE A 69 10.28 3.36 13.60
N ALA A 70 11.52 3.07 13.17
CA ALA A 70 12.57 2.61 14.09
C ALA A 70 12.88 3.65 15.18
N PHE A 71 12.95 4.93 14.83
CA PHE A 71 13.19 6.00 15.80
C PHE A 71 12.06 6.11 16.83
N LEU A 72 10.80 6.11 16.40
CA LEU A 72 9.67 6.22 17.31
C LEU A 72 9.51 4.97 18.19
N MET A 73 9.77 3.78 17.65
CA MET A 73 9.83 2.56 18.43
C MET A 73 10.99 2.57 19.43
N PHE A 74 12.15 3.15 19.06
CA PHE A 74 13.27 3.32 19.97
C PHE A 74 12.91 4.27 21.14
N VAL A 75 12.22 5.37 20.87
CA VAL A 75 11.72 6.25 21.95
C VAL A 75 10.79 5.50 22.89
N ALA A 76 9.82 4.74 22.34
CA ALA A 76 8.92 3.90 23.11
C ALA A 76 9.69 2.86 23.95
N TYR A 77 10.71 2.23 23.38
CA TYR A 77 11.60 1.31 24.07
C TYR A 77 12.31 1.98 25.26
N MET A 78 12.89 3.17 25.05
CA MET A 78 13.57 3.89 26.14
C MET A 78 12.62 4.25 27.27
N VAL A 79 11.42 4.71 26.96
CA VAL A 79 10.40 5.05 27.96
C VAL A 79 9.87 3.81 28.69
N SER A 80 9.77 2.66 28.00
CA SER A 80 9.29 1.41 28.60
C SER A 80 10.20 0.86 29.71
N ARG A 81 11.46 1.29 29.75
CA ARG A 81 12.42 0.91 30.80
C ARG A 81 12.19 1.64 32.12
N ASN A 82 11.26 2.59 32.17
CA ASN A 82 10.88 3.27 33.42
C ASN A 82 10.32 2.24 34.41
N ALA A 83 10.78 2.32 35.66
CA ALA A 83 10.37 1.40 36.72
C ALA A 83 8.84 1.28 36.90
N ALA A 84 8.11 2.38 36.65
CA ALA A 84 6.65 2.38 36.75
C ALA A 84 5.98 1.57 35.63
N VAL A 85 6.58 1.50 34.43
CA VAL A 85 6.07 0.67 33.31
C VAL A 85 6.45 -0.81 33.55
N VAL A 86 7.69 -1.06 33.97
CA VAL A 86 8.17 -2.40 34.31
C VAL A 86 7.34 -3.03 35.43
N ALA A 87 6.91 -2.24 36.40
CA ALA A 87 6.06 -2.69 37.49
C ALA A 87 4.63 -3.13 37.08
N LEU A 88 4.20 -2.80 35.86
CA LEU A 88 2.93 -3.31 35.30
C LEU A 88 3.03 -4.77 34.86
N MET A 89 4.25 -5.26 34.61
CA MET A 89 4.47 -6.61 34.13
C MET A 89 4.53 -7.58 35.30
N PRO A 90 4.02 -8.84 35.13
CA PRO A 90 4.27 -9.92 36.07
C PRO A 90 5.78 -10.10 36.31
N ASP A 91 6.16 -10.57 37.49
CA ASP A 91 7.57 -10.69 37.88
C ASP A 91 8.39 -11.52 36.89
N GLU A 92 7.81 -12.58 36.34
CA GLU A 92 8.42 -13.48 35.36
C GLU A 92 8.62 -12.78 33.98
N PHE A 93 7.85 -11.73 33.65
CA PHE A 93 7.83 -11.06 32.34
C PHE A 93 8.28 -9.60 32.39
N LYS A 94 8.95 -9.15 33.46
CA LYS A 94 9.45 -7.76 33.57
C LYS A 94 10.35 -7.34 32.40
N PHE A 95 11.08 -8.27 31.81
CA PHE A 95 11.90 -8.03 30.61
C PHE A 95 11.06 -7.70 29.37
N ALA A 96 9.77 -8.04 29.37
CA ALA A 96 8.87 -7.84 28.23
C ALA A 96 8.18 -6.46 28.22
N ALA A 97 8.47 -5.58 29.15
CA ALA A 97 7.93 -4.21 29.18
C ALA A 97 8.10 -3.46 27.83
N PRO A 98 9.22 -3.61 27.08
CA PRO A 98 9.33 -3.03 25.72
C PRO A 98 8.29 -3.58 24.72
N VAL A 99 7.96 -4.86 24.80
CA VAL A 99 6.96 -5.45 23.89
C VAL A 99 5.56 -4.94 24.20
N PHE A 100 5.23 -4.79 25.48
CA PHE A 100 4.01 -4.10 25.88
C PHE A 100 3.95 -2.66 25.36
N ALA A 101 5.06 -1.92 25.43
CA ALA A 101 5.16 -0.58 24.87
C ALA A 101 4.94 -0.58 23.35
N PHE A 102 5.48 -1.54 22.61
CA PHE A 102 5.22 -1.66 21.18
C PHE A 102 3.74 -1.92 20.89
N GLY A 103 3.04 -2.71 21.70
CA GLY A 103 1.59 -2.85 21.62
C GLY A 103 0.85 -1.53 21.81
N LEU A 104 1.30 -0.68 22.74
CA LEU A 104 0.75 0.66 22.95
C LEU A 104 1.06 1.61 21.78
N VAL A 105 2.23 1.50 21.13
CA VAL A 105 2.54 2.21 19.89
C VAL A 105 1.56 1.80 18.79
N ALA A 106 1.31 0.48 18.61
CA ALA A 106 0.31 -0.01 17.66
C ALA A 106 -1.08 0.53 17.96
N PHE A 107 -1.46 0.63 19.23
CA PHE A 107 -2.71 1.26 19.66
C PHE A 107 -2.75 2.74 19.30
N GLY A 108 -1.65 3.46 19.45
CA GLY A 108 -1.52 4.86 19.01
C GLY A 108 -1.72 5.02 17.50
N PHE A 109 -1.18 4.13 16.68
CA PHE A 109 -1.46 4.06 15.24
C PHE A 109 -2.95 3.86 14.95
N LEU A 110 -3.61 2.95 15.69
CA LEU A 110 -5.04 2.68 15.52
C LEU A 110 -5.91 3.91 15.76
N GLY A 111 -5.46 4.86 16.58
CA GLY A 111 -6.14 6.15 16.77
C GLY A 111 -6.31 6.94 15.48
N MET A 112 -5.40 6.77 14.52
CA MET A 112 -5.47 7.35 13.17
C MET A 112 -6.21 6.46 12.15
N GLY A 113 -6.56 5.23 12.52
CA GLY A 113 -7.17 4.23 11.63
C GLY A 113 -8.39 4.72 10.87
N PRO A 114 -9.44 5.26 11.53
CA PRO A 114 -10.65 5.74 10.84
C PRO A 114 -10.36 6.85 9.82
N VAL A 115 -9.46 7.78 10.15
CA VAL A 115 -9.04 8.85 9.23
C VAL A 115 -8.30 8.26 8.04
N THR A 116 -7.38 7.33 8.30
CA THR A 116 -6.60 6.67 7.25
C THR A 116 -7.48 5.88 6.29
N ILE A 117 -8.49 5.16 6.79
CA ILE A 117 -9.47 4.42 5.96
C ILE A 117 -10.30 5.39 5.12
N ALA A 118 -10.76 6.50 5.70
CA ALA A 118 -11.52 7.51 4.96
C ALA A 118 -10.69 8.13 3.83
N VAL A 119 -9.42 8.43 4.09
CA VAL A 119 -8.45 8.96 3.12
C VAL A 119 -8.17 7.93 2.01
N ASP A 120 -8.00 6.66 2.35
CA ASP A 120 -7.81 5.57 1.37
C ASP A 120 -9.02 5.40 0.46
N SER A 121 -10.24 5.49 1.03
CA SER A 121 -11.49 5.39 0.29
C SER A 121 -11.72 6.56 -0.68
N PHE A 122 -11.19 7.74 -0.42
CA PHE A 122 -11.28 8.89 -1.32
C PHE A 122 -10.65 8.62 -2.68
N GLY A 123 -9.52 7.91 -2.72
CA GLY A 123 -8.82 7.59 -3.96
C GLY A 123 -9.68 6.85 -4.98
N PRO A 124 -10.27 5.67 -4.68
CA PRO A 124 -11.18 4.98 -5.60
C PRO A 124 -12.40 5.80 -6.01
N VAL A 125 -12.94 6.63 -5.11
CA VAL A 125 -14.09 7.49 -5.43
C VAL A 125 -13.71 8.55 -6.45
N SER A 126 -12.59 9.25 -6.27
CA SER A 126 -12.11 10.28 -7.20
C SER A 126 -11.72 9.70 -8.57
N ASP A 127 -11.05 8.55 -8.58
CA ASP A 127 -10.68 7.84 -9.81
C ASP A 127 -11.92 7.37 -10.60
N ASN A 128 -12.91 6.79 -9.92
CA ASN A 128 -14.16 6.41 -10.55
C ASN A 128 -14.95 7.63 -11.07
N ALA A 129 -14.98 8.73 -10.33
CA ALA A 129 -15.65 9.95 -10.77
C ALA A 129 -15.03 10.51 -12.05
N GLN A 130 -13.70 10.56 -12.14
CA GLN A 130 -12.99 10.96 -13.36
C GLN A 130 -13.26 9.99 -14.51
N SER A 131 -13.17 8.67 -14.26
CA SER A 131 -13.42 7.66 -15.28
C SER A 131 -14.85 7.72 -15.84
N ILE A 132 -15.85 7.93 -14.99
CA ILE A 132 -17.24 8.09 -15.42
C ILE A 132 -17.40 9.36 -16.28
N TYR A 133 -16.78 10.47 -15.88
CA TYR A 133 -16.81 11.70 -16.64
C TYR A 133 -16.20 11.52 -18.05
N GLU A 134 -15.00 10.92 -18.13
CA GLU A 134 -14.33 10.66 -19.40
C GLU A 134 -15.11 9.71 -20.31
N LEU A 135 -15.62 8.60 -19.76
CA LEU A 135 -16.35 7.60 -20.53
C LEU A 135 -17.76 8.06 -20.96
N SER A 136 -18.38 8.96 -20.21
CA SER A 136 -19.74 9.46 -20.54
C SER A 136 -19.75 10.41 -21.72
N LEU A 137 -18.59 10.99 -22.07
CA LEU A 137 -18.45 12.02 -23.09
C LEU A 137 -19.50 13.15 -22.92
N ILE A 138 -19.86 13.44 -21.67
CA ILE A 138 -20.95 14.33 -21.31
C ILE A 138 -20.80 15.74 -21.91
N GLU A 139 -19.56 16.21 -22.04
CA GLU A 139 -19.22 17.51 -22.60
C GLU A 139 -19.55 17.62 -24.10
N THR A 140 -19.63 16.50 -24.83
CA THR A 140 -19.93 16.48 -26.27
C THR A 140 -21.42 16.50 -26.56
N ARG A 141 -22.27 16.31 -25.56
CA ARG A 141 -23.73 16.28 -25.72
C ARG A 141 -24.31 17.69 -25.76
N PRO A 142 -25.01 18.08 -26.84
CA PRO A 142 -25.48 19.47 -27.05
C PRO A 142 -26.57 19.88 -26.05
N ASP A 143 -27.32 18.94 -25.52
CA ASP A 143 -28.46 19.15 -24.62
C ASP A 143 -28.09 19.28 -23.16
N VAL A 144 -26.91 18.81 -22.76
CA VAL A 144 -26.53 18.67 -21.34
C VAL A 144 -26.45 20.01 -20.62
N LYS A 145 -25.91 21.05 -21.27
CA LYS A 145 -25.86 22.42 -20.67
C LYS A 145 -27.24 22.90 -20.28
N GLN A 146 -28.25 22.68 -21.15
CA GLN A 146 -29.62 23.06 -20.88
C GLN A 146 -30.28 22.23 -19.79
N ILE A 147 -30.03 20.93 -19.78
CA ILE A 147 -30.55 20.01 -18.77
C ILE A 147 -30.00 20.38 -17.39
N VAL A 148 -28.67 20.53 -17.26
CA VAL A 148 -28.02 20.89 -15.99
C VAL A 148 -28.52 22.25 -15.49
N LYS A 149 -28.63 23.25 -16.37
CA LYS A 149 -29.16 24.56 -16.00
C LYS A 149 -30.64 24.48 -15.53
N LYS A 150 -31.43 23.63 -16.18
CA LYS A 150 -32.87 23.47 -15.84
C LYS A 150 -33.06 22.69 -14.55
N GLU A 151 -32.30 21.61 -14.33
CA GLU A 151 -32.49 20.71 -13.17
C GLU A 151 -31.78 21.22 -11.92
N TYR A 152 -30.58 21.79 -12.07
CA TYR A 152 -29.73 22.17 -10.93
C TYR A 152 -29.52 23.68 -10.80
N GLY A 153 -29.97 24.50 -11.77
CA GLY A 153 -29.80 25.94 -11.74
C GLY A 153 -28.35 26.43 -11.93
N ILE A 154 -27.46 25.53 -12.35
CA ILE A 154 -26.03 25.79 -12.51
C ILE A 154 -25.67 25.81 -13.99
N GLU A 155 -24.86 26.77 -14.39
CA GLU A 155 -24.27 26.77 -15.72
C GLU A 155 -22.99 25.95 -15.72
N PRO A 156 -22.95 24.78 -16.39
CA PRO A 156 -21.81 23.88 -16.30
C PRO A 156 -20.61 24.42 -17.08
N ASP A 157 -19.48 24.51 -16.39
CA ASP A 157 -18.17 24.72 -16.99
C ASP A 157 -17.43 23.37 -17.04
N PHE A 158 -17.43 22.73 -18.20
CA PHE A 158 -16.85 21.41 -18.37
C PHE A 158 -15.32 21.40 -18.31
N GLU A 159 -14.64 22.48 -18.71
CA GLU A 159 -13.19 22.61 -18.61
C GLU A 159 -12.78 22.67 -17.12
N MET A 160 -13.47 23.49 -16.35
CA MET A 160 -13.24 23.57 -14.91
C MET A 160 -13.59 22.26 -14.19
N ALA A 161 -14.69 21.61 -14.55
CA ALA A 161 -15.09 20.32 -14.00
C ALA A 161 -14.03 19.25 -14.26
N LYS A 162 -13.52 19.16 -15.48
CA LYS A 162 -12.45 18.25 -15.86
C LYS A 162 -11.17 18.49 -15.06
N HIS A 163 -10.75 19.76 -14.96
CA HIS A 163 -9.58 20.15 -14.18
C HIS A 163 -9.71 19.69 -12.70
N PHE A 164 -10.87 19.92 -12.07
CA PHE A 164 -11.09 19.50 -10.69
C PHE A 164 -11.15 17.97 -10.52
N LEU A 165 -11.72 17.26 -11.48
CA LEU A 165 -11.73 15.79 -11.46
C LEU A 165 -10.31 15.22 -11.58
N GLU A 166 -9.51 15.75 -12.49
CA GLU A 166 -8.11 15.36 -12.68
C GLU A 166 -7.25 15.69 -11.44
N ALA A 167 -7.42 16.89 -10.87
CA ALA A 167 -6.75 17.27 -9.63
C ALA A 167 -7.18 16.40 -8.44
N GLY A 168 -8.47 16.07 -8.36
CA GLY A 168 -9.03 15.18 -7.35
C GLY A 168 -8.46 13.75 -7.46
N ASP A 169 -8.32 13.24 -8.67
CA ASP A 169 -7.73 11.92 -8.90
C ASP A 169 -6.23 11.89 -8.54
N GLY A 170 -5.46 12.91 -8.92
CA GLY A 170 -4.06 13.04 -8.52
C GLY A 170 -3.88 13.12 -7.00
N ALA A 171 -4.75 13.84 -6.30
CA ALA A 171 -4.78 13.85 -4.83
C ALA A 171 -5.16 12.47 -4.28
N GLY A 172 -6.15 11.80 -4.89
CA GLY A 172 -6.58 10.46 -4.52
C GLY A 172 -5.47 9.42 -4.61
N ASN A 173 -4.64 9.49 -5.65
CA ASN A 173 -3.47 8.61 -5.81
C ASN A 173 -2.45 8.81 -4.68
N THR A 174 -2.20 10.06 -4.29
CA THR A 174 -1.33 10.35 -3.13
C THR A 174 -1.94 9.83 -1.84
N PHE A 175 -3.24 9.99 -1.63
CA PHE A 175 -3.92 9.50 -0.44
C PHE A 175 -3.91 7.97 -0.33
N LYS A 176 -4.14 7.25 -1.40
CA LYS A 176 -3.98 5.79 -1.45
C LYS A 176 -2.55 5.36 -1.06
N ALA A 177 -1.55 6.06 -1.57
CA ALA A 177 -0.16 5.78 -1.25
C ALA A 177 0.19 6.11 0.21
N THR A 178 -0.41 7.14 0.82
CA THR A 178 -0.15 7.52 2.22
C THR A 178 -0.83 6.61 3.23
N ALA A 179 -2.02 6.11 2.92
CA ALA A 179 -2.79 5.26 3.83
C ALA A 179 -2.14 3.89 4.05
N LYS A 180 -1.65 3.26 2.99
CA LYS A 180 -1.09 1.90 3.05
C LYS A 180 0.11 1.77 4.01
N PRO A 181 1.15 2.61 3.98
CA PRO A 181 2.25 2.53 4.93
C PRO A 181 1.83 2.67 6.39
N VAL A 182 0.83 3.50 6.69
CA VAL A 182 0.28 3.63 8.05
C VAL A 182 -0.41 2.35 8.49
N LEU A 183 -1.28 1.78 7.64
CA LEU A 183 -1.99 0.54 7.95
C LEU A 183 -1.03 -0.64 8.13
N ILE A 184 -0.04 -0.75 7.24
CA ILE A 184 0.97 -1.81 7.30
C ILE A 184 1.87 -1.63 8.53
N GLY A 185 2.31 -0.40 8.82
CA GLY A 185 3.07 -0.09 10.03
C GLY A 185 2.31 -0.50 11.30
N THR A 186 1.03 -0.20 11.37
CA THR A 186 0.14 -0.63 12.46
C THR A 186 0.08 -2.14 12.59
N ALA A 187 -0.13 -2.84 11.47
CA ALA A 187 -0.21 -4.29 11.44
C ALA A 187 1.10 -4.96 11.88
N VAL A 188 2.25 -4.46 11.42
CA VAL A 188 3.55 -5.02 11.76
C VAL A 188 3.92 -4.78 13.22
N VAL A 189 3.73 -3.56 13.74
CA VAL A 189 3.98 -3.27 15.15
C VAL A 189 3.02 -4.08 16.05
N GLY A 190 1.76 -4.24 15.64
CA GLY A 190 0.81 -5.13 16.33
C GLY A 190 1.20 -6.61 16.27
N ALA A 191 1.70 -7.07 15.12
CA ALA A 191 2.16 -8.45 14.93
C ALA A 191 3.33 -8.79 15.86
N THR A 192 4.24 -7.87 16.17
CA THR A 192 5.32 -8.10 17.14
C THR A 192 4.77 -8.47 18.51
N THR A 193 3.69 -7.81 18.93
CA THR A 193 3.02 -8.11 20.22
C THR A 193 2.33 -9.48 20.19
N MET A 194 1.71 -9.82 19.05
CA MET A 194 1.06 -11.13 18.87
C MET A 194 2.10 -12.26 18.90
N VAL A 195 3.22 -12.12 18.21
CA VAL A 195 4.32 -13.09 18.20
C VAL A 195 4.83 -13.31 19.62
N PHE A 196 4.97 -12.25 20.40
CA PHE A 196 5.37 -12.37 21.79
C PHE A 196 4.30 -13.09 22.65
N GLY A 197 3.02 -12.84 22.40
CA GLY A 197 1.92 -13.59 23.03
C GLY A 197 1.99 -15.09 22.74
N ILE A 198 2.35 -15.49 21.52
CA ILE A 198 2.60 -16.88 21.14
C ILE A 198 3.79 -17.46 21.92
N ILE A 199 4.87 -16.69 22.04
CA ILE A 199 6.06 -17.12 22.82
C ILE A 199 5.69 -17.39 24.28
N ILE A 200 4.95 -16.50 24.92
CA ILE A 200 4.48 -16.68 26.31
C ILE A 200 3.59 -17.93 26.43
N LEU A 201 2.67 -18.13 25.47
CA LEU A 201 1.81 -19.30 25.47
C LEU A 201 2.61 -20.59 25.34
N LEU A 202 3.58 -20.63 24.45
CA LEU A 202 4.45 -21.79 24.25
C LEU A 202 5.34 -22.03 25.47
N GLU A 203 5.83 -20.98 26.16
CA GLU A 203 6.58 -21.09 27.41
C GLU A 203 5.73 -21.76 28.49
N GLY A 204 4.45 -21.37 28.60
CA GLY A 204 3.53 -21.98 29.56
C GLY A 204 3.18 -23.43 29.25
N LEU A 205 3.24 -23.87 27.98
CA LEU A 205 2.91 -25.22 27.54
C LEU A 205 4.11 -26.18 27.60
N PHE A 206 5.29 -25.75 27.21
CA PHE A 206 6.46 -26.60 27.00
C PHE A 206 7.59 -26.32 27.98
N GLY A 207 7.61 -25.13 28.62
CA GLY A 207 8.74 -24.68 29.44
C GLY A 207 10.01 -24.41 28.60
N HIS A 208 10.90 -23.55 29.07
CA HIS A 208 12.21 -23.31 28.48
C HIS A 208 12.22 -22.83 27.00
N VAL A 209 11.09 -22.39 26.45
CA VAL A 209 11.01 -21.89 25.05
C VAL A 209 11.86 -20.64 24.92
N MET A 210 11.81 -19.73 25.88
CA MET A 210 12.56 -18.47 25.84
C MET A 210 14.07 -18.66 25.90
N GLU A 211 14.54 -19.68 26.56
CA GLU A 211 15.97 -20.02 26.63
C GLU A 211 16.54 -20.42 25.26
N HIS A 212 15.68 -20.97 24.40
CA HIS A 212 16.03 -21.43 23.06
C HIS A 212 15.69 -20.40 21.97
N LEU A 213 15.06 -19.26 22.29
CA LEU A 213 14.77 -18.18 21.36
C LEU A 213 16.02 -17.33 21.13
N SER A 214 16.89 -17.81 20.27
CA SER A 214 18.13 -17.12 19.91
C SER A 214 18.32 -17.13 18.39
N LEU A 215 18.85 -16.04 17.83
CA LEU A 215 19.24 -15.99 16.42
C LEU A 215 20.34 -17.01 16.07
N VAL A 216 21.01 -17.57 17.06
CA VAL A 216 21.97 -18.67 16.85
C VAL A 216 21.25 -20.00 16.56
N GLN A 217 19.95 -20.09 16.88
CA GLN A 217 19.17 -21.29 16.62
C GLN A 217 18.85 -21.42 15.12
N PRO A 218 19.31 -22.47 14.43
CA PRO A 218 19.13 -22.60 12.98
C PRO A 218 17.66 -22.58 12.54
N THR A 219 16.75 -23.14 13.33
CA THR A 219 15.32 -23.18 13.03
C THR A 219 14.71 -21.79 12.95
N ILE A 220 15.13 -20.83 13.77
CA ILE A 220 14.65 -19.45 13.73
C ILE A 220 15.17 -18.76 12.47
N ILE A 221 16.46 -18.93 12.12
CA ILE A 221 17.03 -18.37 10.90
C ILE A 221 16.31 -18.91 9.65
N LEU A 222 16.07 -20.22 9.60
CA LEU A 222 15.32 -20.85 8.51
C LEU A 222 13.90 -20.31 8.41
N GLY A 223 13.25 -20.08 9.55
CA GLY A 223 11.94 -19.45 9.62
C GLY A 223 11.97 -18.02 9.05
N LEU A 224 12.94 -17.19 9.45
CA LEU A 224 13.12 -15.84 8.93
C LEU A 224 13.29 -15.81 7.40
N ILE A 225 14.15 -16.70 6.87
CA ILE A 225 14.36 -16.83 5.42
C ILE A 225 13.05 -17.24 4.73
N MET A 226 12.33 -18.20 5.28
CA MET A 226 11.04 -18.66 4.74
C MET A 226 9.99 -17.54 4.76
N GLY A 227 9.94 -16.75 5.84
CA GLY A 227 9.05 -15.59 5.93
C GLY A 227 9.33 -14.55 4.83
N GLY A 228 10.60 -14.24 4.59
CA GLY A 228 11.01 -13.38 3.49
C GLY A 228 10.63 -13.97 2.12
N ALA A 229 10.91 -15.25 1.89
CA ALA A 229 10.57 -15.92 0.63
C ALA A 229 9.05 -15.88 0.33
N VAL A 230 8.21 -16.05 1.35
CA VAL A 230 6.75 -15.99 1.21
C VAL A 230 6.27 -14.59 0.82
N ILE A 231 6.89 -13.53 1.32
CA ILE A 231 6.55 -12.15 0.90
C ILE A 231 6.86 -11.93 -0.58
N TYR A 232 8.01 -12.41 -1.07
CA TYR A 232 8.33 -12.31 -2.49
C TYR A 232 7.44 -13.20 -3.36
N TRP A 233 7.07 -14.38 -2.89
CA TRP A 233 6.08 -15.20 -3.57
C TRP A 233 4.71 -14.50 -3.65
N PHE A 234 4.26 -13.90 -2.55
CA PHE A 234 3.03 -13.10 -2.50
C PHE A 234 3.04 -11.97 -3.52
N THR A 235 4.12 -11.18 -3.52
CA THR A 235 4.30 -10.06 -4.45
C THR A 235 4.30 -10.54 -5.90
N GLY A 236 5.07 -11.59 -6.21
CA GLY A 236 5.13 -12.17 -7.55
C GLY A 236 3.78 -12.69 -8.04
N SER A 237 3.06 -13.41 -7.18
CA SER A 237 1.73 -13.95 -7.50
C SER A 237 0.69 -12.84 -7.71
N SER A 238 0.73 -11.77 -6.91
CA SER A 238 -0.15 -10.61 -7.07
C SER A 238 0.11 -9.89 -8.39
N THR A 239 1.37 -9.61 -8.71
CA THR A 239 1.76 -9.00 -9.98
C THR A 239 1.36 -9.88 -11.18
N GLN A 240 1.56 -11.20 -11.08
CA GLN A 240 1.17 -12.14 -12.13
C GLN A 240 -0.35 -12.15 -12.35
N ALA A 241 -1.16 -12.07 -11.30
CA ALA A 241 -2.62 -12.03 -11.43
C ALA A 241 -3.08 -10.81 -12.22
N VAL A 242 -2.50 -9.63 -11.92
CA VAL A 242 -2.77 -8.37 -12.63
C VAL A 242 -2.33 -8.46 -14.09
N THR A 243 -1.10 -8.91 -14.35
CA THR A 243 -0.55 -9.05 -15.70
C THR A 243 -1.38 -9.99 -16.56
N THR A 244 -1.82 -11.12 -15.98
CA THR A 244 -2.68 -12.08 -16.68
C THR A 244 -4.03 -11.48 -17.02
N GLY A 245 -4.65 -10.76 -16.08
CA GLY A 245 -5.92 -10.07 -16.30
C GLY A 245 -5.83 -9.03 -17.42
N ALA A 246 -4.80 -8.19 -17.38
CA ALA A 246 -4.54 -7.20 -18.42
C ALA A 246 -4.30 -7.85 -19.80
N TYR A 247 -3.51 -8.91 -19.86
CA TYR A 247 -3.27 -9.65 -21.10
C TYR A 247 -4.57 -10.21 -21.70
N GLN A 248 -5.44 -10.82 -20.89
CA GLN A 248 -6.71 -11.34 -21.35
C GLN A 248 -7.66 -10.24 -21.84
N ALA A 249 -7.66 -9.09 -21.16
CA ALA A 249 -8.40 -7.92 -21.62
C ALA A 249 -7.93 -7.42 -22.99
N VAL A 250 -6.62 -7.34 -23.20
CA VAL A 250 -6.02 -6.97 -24.50
C VAL A 250 -6.38 -7.98 -25.59
N VAL A 251 -6.34 -9.28 -25.30
CA VAL A 251 -6.75 -10.33 -26.25
C VAL A 251 -8.23 -10.17 -26.63
N TYR A 252 -9.09 -9.90 -25.65
CA TYR A 252 -10.52 -9.64 -25.92
C TYR A 252 -10.72 -8.41 -26.80
N ILE A 253 -10.07 -7.28 -26.47
CA ILE A 253 -10.13 -6.04 -27.24
C ILE A 253 -9.74 -6.29 -28.70
N LYS A 254 -8.59 -6.91 -28.94
CA LYS A 254 -8.10 -7.21 -30.30
C LYS A 254 -9.01 -8.11 -31.12
N LYS A 255 -9.75 -9.02 -30.45
CA LYS A 255 -10.63 -9.97 -31.14
C LYS A 255 -12.03 -9.45 -31.40
N ASN A 256 -12.58 -8.64 -30.49
CA ASN A 256 -13.99 -8.33 -30.46
C ASN A 256 -14.30 -6.85 -30.71
N ILE A 257 -13.34 -5.94 -30.46
CA ILE A 257 -13.56 -4.50 -30.62
C ILE A 257 -12.96 -4.04 -31.95
N ASN A 258 -13.78 -3.36 -32.75
CA ASN A 258 -13.31 -2.72 -33.97
C ASN A 258 -12.59 -1.40 -33.59
N LEU A 259 -11.26 -1.41 -33.70
CA LEU A 259 -10.39 -0.29 -33.34
C LEU A 259 -10.49 0.90 -34.34
N ASP A 260 -11.14 0.70 -35.48
CA ASP A 260 -11.35 1.78 -36.49
C ASP A 260 -12.56 2.66 -36.11
N LYS A 261 -13.38 2.25 -35.16
CA LYS A 261 -14.49 3.05 -34.65
C LYS A 261 -14.01 3.99 -33.55
N ALA A 262 -14.53 5.22 -33.57
CA ALA A 262 -14.20 6.25 -32.57
C ALA A 262 -14.67 5.89 -31.15
N GLU A 263 -15.67 5.01 -31.02
CA GLU A 263 -16.26 4.61 -29.74
C GLU A 263 -16.42 3.09 -29.64
N ALA A 264 -16.08 2.54 -28.48
CA ALA A 264 -16.39 1.17 -28.12
C ALA A 264 -17.85 1.08 -27.65
N SER A 265 -18.50 -0.07 -27.85
CA SER A 265 -19.85 -0.27 -27.30
C SER A 265 -19.80 -0.36 -25.78
N ILE A 266 -20.88 0.05 -25.10
CA ILE A 266 -21.02 -0.09 -23.65
C ILE A 266 -20.88 -1.57 -23.22
N GLN A 267 -21.34 -2.50 -24.06
CA GLN A 267 -21.26 -3.93 -23.80
C GLN A 267 -19.79 -4.41 -23.83
N ASP A 268 -18.99 -3.95 -24.78
CA ASP A 268 -17.58 -4.31 -24.90
C ASP A 268 -16.78 -3.75 -23.70
N SER A 269 -17.05 -2.52 -23.30
CA SER A 269 -16.42 -1.90 -22.11
C SER A 269 -16.75 -2.69 -20.83
N LYS A 270 -18.01 -3.09 -20.64
CA LYS A 270 -18.42 -3.94 -19.51
C LYS A 270 -17.71 -5.29 -19.50
N GLU A 271 -17.56 -5.93 -20.66
CA GLU A 271 -16.90 -7.24 -20.74
C GLU A 271 -15.38 -7.14 -20.44
N VAL A 272 -14.72 -6.08 -20.87
CA VAL A 272 -13.32 -5.80 -20.52
C VAL A 272 -13.14 -5.64 -19.01
N VAL A 273 -13.95 -4.80 -18.37
CA VAL A 273 -13.95 -4.61 -16.91
C VAL A 273 -14.21 -5.93 -16.18
N LYS A 274 -15.18 -6.71 -16.65
CA LYS A 274 -15.52 -8.01 -16.07
C LYS A 274 -14.34 -8.99 -16.15
N ILE A 275 -13.64 -9.05 -17.28
CA ILE A 275 -12.44 -9.90 -17.46
C ILE A 275 -11.39 -9.50 -16.42
N CYS A 276 -11.01 -8.22 -16.33
CA CYS A 276 -10.03 -7.75 -15.37
C CYS A 276 -10.42 -8.09 -13.93
N THR A 277 -11.67 -7.80 -13.56
CA THR A 277 -12.18 -8.06 -12.20
C THR A 277 -12.18 -9.55 -11.85
N GLN A 278 -12.61 -10.42 -12.78
CA GLN A 278 -12.62 -11.87 -12.53
C GLN A 278 -11.22 -12.44 -12.33
N TYR A 279 -10.24 -12.00 -13.12
CA TYR A 279 -8.86 -12.45 -12.95
C TYR A 279 -8.23 -11.93 -11.65
N ALA A 280 -8.47 -10.67 -11.29
CA ALA A 280 -8.03 -10.11 -10.02
C ALA A 280 -8.63 -10.87 -8.81
N GLN A 281 -9.93 -11.09 -8.80
CA GLN A 281 -10.61 -11.84 -7.73
C GLN A 281 -10.11 -13.28 -7.61
N LYS A 282 -9.97 -13.97 -8.74
CA LYS A 282 -9.44 -15.34 -8.77
C LYS A 282 -8.01 -15.39 -8.25
N GLY A 283 -7.18 -14.42 -8.64
CA GLY A 283 -5.82 -14.30 -8.14
C GLY A 283 -5.77 -14.10 -6.62
N MET A 284 -6.57 -13.18 -6.07
CA MET A 284 -6.66 -12.93 -4.63
C MET A 284 -7.11 -14.16 -3.84
N ILE A 285 -8.14 -14.87 -4.30
CA ILE A 285 -8.62 -16.09 -3.65
C ILE A 285 -7.53 -17.16 -3.61
N ASN A 286 -6.83 -17.37 -4.73
CA ASN A 286 -5.75 -18.35 -4.79
C ASN A 286 -4.60 -18.00 -3.85
N ILE A 287 -4.18 -16.73 -3.81
CA ILE A 287 -3.14 -16.25 -2.92
C ILE A 287 -3.55 -16.44 -1.47
N PHE A 288 -4.78 -16.05 -1.12
CA PHE A 288 -5.31 -16.22 0.24
C PHE A 288 -5.28 -17.68 0.69
N ILE A 289 -5.78 -18.60 -0.14
CA ILE A 289 -5.81 -20.03 0.15
C ILE A 289 -4.38 -20.57 0.38
N VAL A 290 -3.44 -20.21 -0.50
CA VAL A 290 -2.05 -20.69 -0.36
C VAL A 290 -1.41 -20.15 0.91
N ILE A 291 -1.53 -18.85 1.20
CA ILE A 291 -0.96 -18.26 2.42
C ILE A 291 -1.58 -18.88 3.67
N PHE A 292 -2.91 -19.05 3.68
CA PHE A 292 -3.62 -19.64 4.81
C PHE A 292 -3.13 -21.06 5.12
N PHE A 293 -3.10 -21.94 4.11
CA PHE A 293 -2.65 -23.31 4.30
C PHE A 293 -1.15 -23.40 4.55
N MET A 294 -0.35 -22.53 3.98
CA MET A 294 1.09 -22.44 4.26
C MET A 294 1.33 -22.07 5.73
N CYS A 295 0.65 -21.06 6.25
CA CYS A 295 0.77 -20.69 7.67
C CYS A 295 0.39 -21.86 8.59
N LEU A 296 -0.70 -22.56 8.29
CA LEU A 296 -1.10 -23.75 9.05
C LEU A 296 -0.03 -24.86 8.98
N ALA A 297 0.43 -25.18 7.78
CA ALA A 297 1.42 -26.24 7.58
C ALA A 297 2.73 -25.95 8.31
N LEU A 298 3.23 -24.71 8.23
CA LEU A 298 4.49 -24.31 8.85
C LEU A 298 4.41 -24.28 10.38
N ALA A 299 3.24 -23.99 10.95
CA ALA A 299 3.02 -24.04 12.39
C ALA A 299 3.20 -25.46 12.97
N PHE A 300 2.90 -26.52 12.19
CA PHE A 300 3.06 -27.92 12.62
C PHE A 300 4.50 -28.46 12.52
N ILE A 301 5.40 -27.76 11.81
CA ILE A 301 6.78 -28.23 11.64
C ILE A 301 7.57 -28.10 12.94
N ASN A 302 7.66 -26.86 13.44
CA ASN A 302 8.41 -26.57 14.65
C ASN A 302 8.02 -25.17 15.18
N PRO A 303 7.75 -24.97 16.47
CA PRO A 303 7.34 -23.68 17.02
C PRO A 303 8.39 -22.57 16.85
N TYR A 304 9.68 -22.89 17.00
CA TYR A 304 10.76 -21.89 16.80
C TYR A 304 10.88 -21.45 15.34
N PHE A 305 10.74 -22.40 14.42
CA PHE A 305 10.68 -22.12 12.99
C PHE A 305 9.49 -21.19 12.67
N PHE A 306 8.34 -21.48 13.26
CA PHE A 306 7.12 -20.68 13.02
C PHE A 306 7.23 -19.27 13.58
N ILE A 307 7.84 -19.10 14.77
CA ILE A 307 8.14 -17.76 15.30
C ILE A 307 9.06 -16.98 14.35
N GLY A 308 10.15 -17.59 13.89
CA GLY A 308 11.05 -16.97 12.91
C GLY A 308 10.31 -16.60 11.61
N TYR A 309 9.44 -17.46 11.12
CA TYR A 309 8.60 -17.23 9.94
C TYR A 309 7.68 -16.02 10.10
N LEU A 310 6.99 -15.89 11.23
CA LEU A 310 6.11 -14.74 11.50
C LEU A 310 6.88 -13.44 11.60
N ILE A 311 8.04 -13.44 12.24
CA ILE A 311 8.94 -12.29 12.32
C ILE A 311 9.41 -11.90 10.91
N GLY A 312 9.82 -12.89 10.11
CA GLY A 312 10.25 -12.68 8.72
C GLY A 312 9.16 -12.04 7.89
N ILE A 313 7.92 -12.56 7.92
CA ILE A 313 6.78 -11.96 7.22
C ILE A 313 6.56 -10.51 7.65
N ALA A 314 6.60 -10.23 8.95
CA ALA A 314 6.34 -8.89 9.46
C ALA A 314 7.35 -7.87 8.91
N PHE A 315 8.66 -8.15 9.04
CA PHE A 315 9.69 -7.19 8.61
C PHE A 315 9.84 -7.09 7.09
N PHE A 316 9.95 -8.21 6.39
CA PHE A 316 10.05 -8.18 4.92
C PHE A 316 8.77 -7.64 4.30
N GLY A 317 7.61 -7.98 4.86
CA GLY A 317 6.32 -7.46 4.41
C GLY A 317 6.21 -5.95 4.56
N LEU A 318 6.65 -5.39 5.69
CA LEU A 318 6.66 -3.95 5.91
C LEU A 318 7.42 -3.21 4.81
N PHE A 319 8.69 -3.56 4.60
CA PHE A 319 9.53 -2.86 3.64
C PHE A 319 9.07 -3.07 2.19
N GLN A 320 8.69 -4.30 1.84
CA GLN A 320 8.18 -4.61 0.50
C GLN A 320 6.89 -3.84 0.19
N ALA A 321 5.98 -3.77 1.14
CA ALA A 321 4.71 -3.07 0.95
C ALA A 321 4.88 -1.55 0.85
N ILE A 322 5.74 -0.94 1.68
CA ILE A 322 6.07 0.49 1.58
C ILE A 322 6.71 0.79 0.22
N PHE A 323 7.70 -0.01 -0.17
CA PHE A 323 8.37 0.11 -1.47
C PHE A 323 7.37 0.08 -2.63
N MET A 324 6.53 -0.95 -2.69
CA MET A 324 5.57 -1.14 -3.79
C MET A 324 4.50 -0.03 -3.82
N ALA A 325 3.94 0.33 -2.66
CA ALA A 325 2.92 1.38 -2.57
C ALA A 325 3.45 2.73 -3.06
N ASN A 326 4.66 3.09 -2.65
CA ASN A 326 5.22 4.40 -2.98
C ASN A 326 5.81 4.46 -4.40
N ALA A 327 6.37 3.36 -4.91
CA ALA A 327 6.74 3.26 -6.32
C ALA A 327 5.50 3.39 -7.22
N GLY A 328 4.42 2.66 -6.90
CA GLY A 328 3.15 2.74 -7.61
C GLY A 328 2.54 4.14 -7.60
N GLY A 329 2.50 4.79 -6.44
CA GLY A 329 2.00 6.17 -6.31
C GLY A 329 2.84 7.19 -7.10
N CYS A 330 4.15 7.00 -7.15
CA CYS A 330 5.06 7.85 -7.94
C CYS A 330 4.81 7.70 -9.44
N TRP A 331 4.65 6.47 -9.96
CA TRP A 331 4.33 6.24 -11.37
C TRP A 331 2.97 6.80 -11.75
N ASP A 332 1.95 6.58 -10.92
CA ASP A 332 0.60 7.03 -11.20
C ASP A 332 0.51 8.56 -11.25
N ASN A 333 1.13 9.25 -10.31
CA ASN A 333 1.21 10.71 -10.33
C ASN A 333 2.18 11.24 -11.37
N GLY A 334 3.24 10.54 -11.73
CA GLY A 334 4.07 10.86 -12.88
C GLY A 334 3.27 10.86 -14.19
N LYS A 335 2.38 9.87 -14.39
CA LYS A 335 1.43 9.85 -15.50
C LYS A 335 0.50 11.07 -15.45
N LYS A 336 -0.03 11.42 -14.27
CA LYS A 336 -0.93 12.59 -14.14
C LYS A 336 -0.23 13.90 -14.50
N ILE A 337 1.03 14.08 -14.14
CA ILE A 337 1.82 15.24 -14.60
C ILE A 337 1.85 15.31 -16.14
N VAL A 338 2.05 14.17 -16.81
CA VAL A 338 2.06 14.13 -18.29
C VAL A 338 0.68 14.45 -18.88
N GLU A 339 -0.39 13.93 -18.30
CA GLU A 339 -1.76 14.12 -18.80
C GLU A 339 -2.30 15.53 -18.54
N VAL A 340 -2.09 16.05 -17.33
CA VAL A 340 -2.73 17.28 -16.82
C VAL A 340 -1.84 18.49 -16.98
N ASP A 341 -0.63 18.45 -16.41
CA ASP A 341 0.25 19.62 -16.35
C ASP A 341 0.90 19.89 -17.72
N LEU A 342 1.40 18.82 -18.36
CA LEU A 342 2.03 18.91 -19.67
C LEU A 342 1.03 18.85 -20.84
N LYS A 343 -0.20 18.41 -20.60
CA LYS A 343 -1.26 18.22 -21.61
C LYS A 343 -0.80 17.37 -22.81
N MET A 344 0.01 16.34 -22.53
CA MET A 344 0.62 15.48 -23.54
C MET A 344 -0.05 14.10 -23.60
N LYS A 345 -1.37 14.03 -23.40
CA LYS A 345 -2.15 12.78 -23.54
C LYS A 345 -2.03 12.24 -24.98
N ASN A 346 -1.94 10.92 -25.14
CA ASN A 346 -1.78 10.22 -26.43
C ASN A 346 -0.48 10.55 -27.18
N THR A 347 0.58 10.91 -26.47
CA THR A 347 1.93 11.08 -27.03
C THR A 347 2.82 9.90 -26.65
N PRO A 348 3.99 9.71 -27.29
CA PRO A 348 4.96 8.68 -26.89
C PRO A 348 5.41 8.80 -25.42
N LEU A 349 5.44 9.99 -24.87
CA LEU A 349 5.72 10.23 -23.45
C LEU A 349 4.61 9.67 -22.57
N HIS A 350 3.35 9.91 -22.96
CA HIS A 350 2.19 9.36 -22.26
C HIS A 350 2.20 7.84 -22.32
N GLU A 351 2.44 7.24 -23.48
CA GLU A 351 2.56 5.78 -23.63
C GLU A 351 3.66 5.20 -22.73
N ALA A 352 4.83 5.85 -22.66
CA ALA A 352 5.91 5.45 -21.76
C ALA A 352 5.52 5.53 -20.28
N SER A 353 4.74 6.54 -19.89
CA SER A 353 4.28 6.72 -18.51
C SER A 353 3.15 5.77 -18.11
N VAL A 354 2.31 5.35 -19.06
CA VAL A 354 1.18 4.43 -18.85
C VAL A 354 1.63 2.95 -18.84
N CYS A 355 2.70 2.62 -19.53
CA CYS A 355 3.15 1.23 -19.75
C CYS A 355 3.26 0.42 -18.44
N LEU A 356 3.64 1.04 -17.34
CA LEU A 356 3.77 0.39 -16.02
C LEU A 356 2.48 0.30 -15.22
N LEU A 357 1.51 1.16 -15.46
CA LEU A 357 0.27 1.17 -14.69
C LEU A 357 -0.57 -0.09 -14.93
N TYR A 358 -0.35 -0.76 -16.05
CA TYR A 358 -0.99 -2.04 -16.34
C TYR A 358 -0.26 -3.26 -15.74
N THR A 359 0.96 -3.07 -15.24
CA THR A 359 1.82 -4.18 -14.76
C THR A 359 2.27 -4.03 -13.33
N SER A 360 2.14 -2.84 -12.73
CA SER A 360 2.44 -2.66 -11.31
C SER A 360 1.20 -2.94 -10.47
N PRO A 361 1.35 -3.51 -9.26
CA PRO A 361 0.27 -3.51 -8.27
C PRO A 361 0.09 -2.07 -7.78
N SER A 362 -0.58 -1.29 -8.61
CA SER A 362 -1.02 0.06 -8.28
C SER A 362 -2.00 -0.01 -7.10
N PRO A 363 -2.10 1.03 -6.27
CA PRO A 363 -3.21 1.21 -5.35
C PRO A 363 -4.61 1.04 -5.99
N ARG A 364 -4.72 1.07 -7.31
CA ARG A 364 -5.97 0.82 -8.05
C ARG A 364 -6.40 -0.65 -8.06
N ASP A 365 -5.46 -1.56 -7.84
CA ASP A 365 -5.67 -3.00 -8.05
C ASP A 365 -5.93 -3.76 -6.74
N SER A 366 -6.07 -3.04 -5.63
CA SER A 366 -6.32 -3.61 -4.28
C SER A 366 -7.72 -3.34 -3.76
#